data_91f44d85bf61be228db81d408ffe05eb
#
_entry.id   91f44d85bf61be228db81d408ffe05eb
#
_cell.length_a   1.000
_cell.length_b   1.000
_cell.length_c   1.000
_cell.angle_alpha   90.00
_cell.angle_beta   90.00
_cell.angle_gamma   90.00
#
_symmetry.space_group_name_H-M   'P 1'
#
loop_
_entity.id
_entity.type
_entity.pdbx_description
1 polymer ?
#
loop_
_entity_poly.entity_id
_entity_poly.type
_entity_poly.pdbx_seq_one_letter_code
_entity_poly.pdbx_strand_id
1 'polypeptide(L)'
;LIVALAMEICIFFYIKKTQMPPIRKIIYGIIFLCVLGCAVFPCNGHWSVSAANIHNAFAYGLMLVVTVSFITMLIMSKPKQHKIFSVLGIGYATFFIVSYVIVGFHFFIMTLFIWENVFIYLLLIQLYLEKYND
;
A
#
# COMPACT_ATOMS: atom_id res chain seq x y z
N LEU A 1 -0.56 -12.71 -12.03
CA LEU A 1 0.70 -13.01 -11.36
C LEU A 1 1.91 -12.47 -12.14
N ILE A 2 2.07 -12.82 -13.45
CA ILE A 2 3.25 -12.41 -14.26
C ILE A 2 3.35 -10.87 -14.35
N VAL A 3 2.25 -10.17 -14.58
CA VAL A 3 2.21 -8.70 -14.65
C VAL A 3 2.57 -8.08 -13.29
N ALA A 4 2.04 -8.63 -12.20
CA ALA A 4 2.37 -8.16 -10.85
C ALA A 4 3.86 -8.34 -10.55
N LEU A 5 4.44 -9.49 -10.86
CA LEU A 5 5.87 -9.75 -10.68
C LEU A 5 6.74 -8.80 -11.53
N ALA A 6 6.35 -8.56 -12.78
CA ALA A 6 7.08 -7.63 -13.66
C ALA A 6 7.04 -6.19 -13.10
N MET A 7 5.88 -5.74 -12.63
CA MET A 7 5.75 -4.43 -11.99
C MET A 7 6.61 -4.34 -10.72
N GLU A 8 6.58 -5.36 -9.86
CA GLU A 8 7.38 -5.40 -8.64
C GLU A 8 8.88 -5.34 -8.92
N ILE A 9 9.35 -6.08 -9.91
CA ILE A 9 10.75 -6.03 -10.33
C ILE A 9 11.14 -4.61 -10.79
N CYS A 10 10.32 -3.96 -11.62
CA CYS A 10 10.57 -2.59 -12.08
C CYS A 10 10.63 -1.61 -10.89
N ILE A 11 9.69 -1.73 -9.96
CA ILE A 11 9.63 -0.86 -8.78
C ILE A 11 10.81 -1.14 -7.84
N PHE A 12 11.21 -2.39 -7.67
CA PHE A 12 12.41 -2.73 -6.89
C PHE A 12 13.67 -2.05 -7.44
N PHE A 13 13.89 -2.09 -8.74
CA PHE A 13 15.01 -1.38 -9.37
C PHE A 13 14.90 0.13 -9.21
N TYR A 14 13.70 0.67 -9.31
CA TYR A 14 13.46 2.10 -9.06
C TYR A 14 13.85 2.50 -7.64
N ILE A 15 13.40 1.75 -6.64
CA ILE A 15 13.72 2.00 -5.22
C ILE A 15 15.22 1.89 -4.97
N LYS A 16 15.89 0.91 -5.59
CA LYS A 16 17.33 0.74 -5.45
C LYS A 16 18.11 1.95 -5.97
N LYS A 17 17.62 2.58 -7.04
CA LYS A 17 18.26 3.77 -7.64
C LYS A 17 17.93 5.07 -6.92
N THR A 18 16.83 5.12 -6.19
CA THR A 18 16.37 6.34 -5.52
C THR A 18 17.16 6.59 -4.24
N GLN A 19 17.57 7.84 -4.03
CA GLN A 19 18.26 8.28 -2.81
C GLN A 19 17.24 8.54 -1.70
N MET A 20 16.68 7.50 -1.15
CA MET A 20 15.80 7.60 0.01
C MET A 20 16.45 7.02 1.27
N PRO A 21 16.05 7.45 2.47
CA PRO A 21 16.55 6.89 3.71
C PRO A 21 16.35 5.37 3.78
N PRO A 22 17.29 4.61 4.40
CA PRO A 22 17.19 3.15 4.50
C PRO A 22 15.86 2.64 5.06
N ILE A 23 15.34 3.32 6.06
CA ILE A 23 14.04 2.96 6.68
C ILE A 23 12.89 3.00 5.67
N ARG A 24 12.90 3.98 4.76
CA ARG A 24 11.90 4.09 3.69
C ARG A 24 12.02 2.91 2.71
N LYS A 25 13.24 2.50 2.36
CA LYS A 25 13.48 1.32 1.51
C LYS A 25 12.94 0.04 2.14
N ILE A 26 13.13 -0.12 3.45
CA ILE A 26 12.60 -1.27 4.21
C ILE A 26 11.07 -1.28 4.16
N ILE A 27 10.42 -0.14 4.40
CA ILE A 27 8.97 -0.01 4.36
C ILE A 27 8.43 -0.40 2.99
N TYR A 28 9.02 0.08 1.90
CA TYR A 28 8.63 -0.32 0.55
C TYR A 28 8.88 -1.81 0.29
N GLY A 29 9.97 -2.38 0.80
CA GLY A 29 10.22 -3.81 0.74
C GLY A 29 9.12 -4.64 1.39
N ILE A 30 8.62 -4.21 2.56
CA ILE A 30 7.49 -4.87 3.24
C ILE A 30 6.19 -4.70 2.44
N ILE A 31 5.94 -3.52 1.87
CA ILE A 31 4.79 -3.28 0.99
C ILE A 31 4.80 -4.29 -0.17
N PHE A 32 5.97 -4.50 -0.81
CA PHE A 32 6.09 -5.47 -1.91
C PHE A 32 5.82 -6.90 -1.48
N LEU A 33 6.34 -7.31 -0.32
CA LEU A 33 6.06 -8.64 0.23
C LEU A 33 4.56 -8.83 0.47
N CYS A 34 3.87 -7.80 0.95
CA CYS A 34 2.42 -7.86 1.14
C CYS A 34 1.67 -7.95 -0.20
N VAL A 35 2.05 -7.15 -1.20
CA VAL A 35 1.44 -7.20 -2.54
C VAL A 35 1.67 -8.57 -3.19
N LEU A 36 2.89 -9.09 -3.10
CA LEU A 36 3.22 -10.42 -3.61
C LEU A 36 2.40 -11.51 -2.90
N GLY A 37 2.27 -11.43 -1.57
CA GLY A 37 1.44 -12.34 -0.79
C GLY A 37 -0.02 -12.33 -1.25
N CYS A 38 -0.60 -11.15 -1.48
CA CYS A 38 -1.94 -11.02 -2.02
C CYS A 38 -2.08 -11.62 -3.44
N ALA A 39 -1.05 -11.50 -4.26
CA ALA A 39 -1.06 -12.03 -5.63
C ALA A 39 -0.89 -13.56 -5.70
N VAL A 40 -0.14 -14.14 -4.76
CA VAL A 40 0.13 -15.59 -4.71
C VAL A 40 -1.02 -16.35 -4.08
N PHE A 41 -1.66 -15.82 -3.04
CA PHE A 41 -2.74 -16.48 -2.33
C PHE A 41 -4.10 -15.96 -2.82
N PRO A 42 -4.93 -16.79 -3.48
CA PRO A 42 -6.22 -16.35 -3.99
C PRO A 42 -7.22 -16.09 -2.86
N CYS A 43 -8.00 -15.03 -3.03
CA CYS A 43 -9.03 -14.59 -2.08
C CYS A 43 -10.30 -15.46 -2.11
N ASN A 44 -10.51 -16.24 -3.18
CA ASN A 44 -11.71 -17.05 -3.34
C ASN A 44 -11.61 -18.34 -2.50
N GLY A 45 -12.64 -18.60 -1.70
CA GLY A 45 -12.75 -19.80 -0.86
C GLY A 45 -12.81 -21.15 -1.64
N HIS A 46 -12.84 -21.10 -2.99
CA HIS A 46 -12.82 -22.31 -3.83
C HIS A 46 -11.51 -23.08 -3.78
N TRP A 47 -10.38 -22.41 -3.47
CA TRP A 47 -9.08 -23.07 -3.36
C TRP A 47 -8.82 -23.64 -1.96
N SER A 48 -8.94 -22.82 -0.96
CA SER A 48 -8.94 -23.23 0.45
C SER A 48 -9.28 -22.05 1.36
N VAL A 49 -9.88 -22.32 2.51
CA VAL A 49 -10.12 -21.31 3.56
C VAL A 49 -8.80 -20.75 4.08
N SER A 50 -7.77 -21.59 4.20
CA SER A 50 -6.44 -21.16 4.65
C SER A 50 -5.79 -20.17 3.70
N ALA A 51 -5.89 -20.39 2.37
CA ALA A 51 -5.35 -19.47 1.37
C ALA A 51 -6.06 -18.11 1.42
N ALA A 52 -7.39 -18.09 1.59
CA ALA A 52 -8.15 -16.85 1.74
C ALA A 52 -7.77 -16.09 3.03
N ASN A 53 -7.54 -16.78 4.13
CA ASN A 53 -7.09 -16.17 5.38
C ASN A 53 -5.69 -15.57 5.26
N ILE A 54 -4.78 -16.25 4.57
CA ILE A 54 -3.42 -15.75 4.30
C ILE A 54 -3.49 -14.52 3.41
N HIS A 55 -4.31 -14.54 2.34
CA HIS A 55 -4.55 -13.37 1.49
C HIS A 55 -5.03 -12.16 2.32
N ASN A 56 -6.04 -12.36 3.16
CA ASN A 56 -6.57 -11.30 4.02
C ASN A 56 -5.52 -10.74 4.98
N ALA A 57 -4.68 -11.60 5.57
CA ALA A 57 -3.59 -11.16 6.44
C ALA A 57 -2.60 -10.26 5.70
N PHE A 58 -2.21 -10.61 4.47
CA PHE A 58 -1.36 -9.75 3.63
C PHE A 58 -2.06 -8.46 3.22
N ALA A 59 -3.36 -8.48 2.91
CA ALA A 59 -4.13 -7.29 2.56
C ALA A 59 -4.23 -6.30 3.74
N TYR A 60 -4.53 -6.78 4.94
CA TYR A 60 -4.53 -5.93 6.14
C TYR A 60 -3.12 -5.42 6.49
N GLY A 61 -2.12 -6.28 6.36
CA GLY A 61 -0.72 -5.90 6.52
C GLY A 61 -0.31 -4.80 5.55
N LEU A 62 -0.71 -4.92 4.28
CA LEU A 62 -0.46 -3.92 3.25
C LEU A 62 -1.05 -2.55 3.63
N MET A 63 -2.31 -2.51 4.07
CA MET A 63 -2.96 -1.27 4.48
C MET A 63 -2.24 -0.61 5.67
N LEU A 64 -1.85 -1.41 6.66
CA LEU A 64 -1.10 -0.93 7.82
C LEU A 64 0.24 -0.32 7.40
N VAL A 65 1.01 -1.03 6.59
CA VAL A 65 2.36 -0.59 6.19
C VAL A 65 2.31 0.62 5.25
N VAL A 66 1.32 0.71 4.37
CA VAL A 66 1.09 1.91 3.54
C VAL A 66 0.78 3.13 4.42
N THR A 67 -0.05 2.96 5.45
CA THR A 67 -0.33 4.04 6.41
C THR A 67 0.95 4.46 7.16
N VAL A 68 1.75 3.52 7.63
CA VAL A 68 3.06 3.79 8.24
C VAL A 68 3.99 4.51 7.26
N SER A 69 3.94 4.15 5.97
CA SER A 69 4.70 4.83 4.93
C SER A 69 4.33 6.32 4.80
N PHE A 70 3.04 6.66 4.85
CA PHE A 70 2.60 8.06 4.86
C PHE A 70 3.05 8.80 6.13
N ILE A 71 2.96 8.17 7.29
CA ILE A 71 3.40 8.77 8.55
C ILE A 71 4.91 9.04 8.51
N THR A 72 5.71 8.10 8.06
CA THR A 72 7.17 8.28 7.96
C THR A 72 7.54 9.34 6.93
N MET A 73 6.83 9.45 5.80
CA MET A 73 7.01 10.53 4.85
C MET A 73 6.67 11.89 5.47
N LEU A 74 5.59 11.99 6.24
CA LEU A 74 5.21 13.22 6.93
C LEU A 74 6.30 13.72 7.90
N ILE A 75 6.92 12.80 8.62
CA ILE A 75 7.94 13.11 9.64
C ILE A 75 9.29 13.40 8.99
N MET A 76 9.72 12.57 8.03
CA MET A 76 11.09 12.58 7.53
C MET A 76 11.30 13.48 6.31
N SER A 77 10.27 13.75 5.51
CA SER A 77 10.41 14.55 4.30
C SER A 77 10.40 16.04 4.60
N LYS A 78 11.32 16.76 3.94
CA LYS A 78 11.40 18.24 4.05
C LYS A 78 10.42 18.97 3.13
N PRO A 79 10.21 18.54 1.86
CA PRO A 79 9.36 19.27 0.92
C PRO A 79 7.91 19.37 1.41
N LYS A 80 7.33 20.56 1.32
CA LYS A 80 5.93 20.84 1.71
C LYS A 80 4.93 19.93 0.97
N GLN A 81 5.19 19.66 -0.29
CA GLN A 81 4.35 18.80 -1.13
C GLN A 81 4.25 17.37 -0.58
N HIS A 82 5.37 16.82 -0.09
CA HIS A 82 5.38 15.49 0.54
C HIS A 82 4.55 15.46 1.81
N LYS A 83 4.60 16.53 2.61
CA LYS A 83 3.81 16.63 3.85
C LYS A 83 2.31 16.72 3.55
N ILE A 84 1.92 17.56 2.59
CA ILE A 84 0.51 17.67 2.16
C ILE A 84 0.00 16.33 1.65
N PHE A 85 0.77 15.67 0.78
CA PHE A 85 0.39 14.37 0.24
C PHE A 85 0.28 13.30 1.32
N SER A 86 1.18 13.30 2.30
CA SER A 86 1.14 12.38 3.44
C SER A 86 -0.10 12.56 4.30
N VAL A 87 -0.48 13.81 4.57
CA VAL A 87 -1.72 14.13 5.31
C VAL A 87 -2.95 13.64 4.54
N LEU A 88 -2.99 13.82 3.21
CA LEU A 88 -4.07 13.31 2.38
C LEU A 88 -4.13 11.76 2.41
N GLY A 89 -2.98 11.09 2.35
CA GLY A 89 -2.89 9.63 2.44
C GLY A 89 -3.37 9.09 3.78
N ILE A 90 -2.96 9.71 4.88
CA ILE A 90 -3.41 9.35 6.24
C ILE A 90 -4.91 9.60 6.39
N GLY A 91 -5.42 10.75 5.88
CA GLY A 91 -6.83 11.07 5.87
C GLY A 91 -7.66 10.04 5.11
N TYR A 92 -7.18 9.60 3.95
CA TYR A 92 -7.82 8.55 3.17
C TYR A 92 -7.85 7.20 3.91
N ALA A 93 -6.73 6.80 4.52
CA ALA A 93 -6.68 5.57 5.31
C ALA A 93 -7.64 5.61 6.50
N THR A 94 -7.73 6.75 7.19
CA THR A 94 -8.69 6.96 8.28
C THR A 94 -10.13 6.89 7.78
N PHE A 95 -10.43 7.57 6.68
CA PHE A 95 -11.75 7.54 6.06
C PHE A 95 -12.17 6.12 5.66
N PHE A 96 -11.24 5.34 5.12
CA PHE A 96 -11.45 3.94 4.79
C PHE A 96 -11.85 3.11 6.03
N ILE A 97 -11.09 3.23 7.13
CA ILE A 97 -11.35 2.49 8.38
C ILE A 97 -12.71 2.89 8.97
N VAL A 98 -13.00 4.20 9.02
CA VAL A 98 -14.27 4.72 9.54
C VAL A 98 -15.45 4.24 8.69
N SER A 99 -15.31 4.26 7.37
CA SER A 99 -16.34 3.76 6.44
C SER A 99 -16.61 2.27 6.65
N TYR A 100 -15.56 1.48 6.84
CA TYR A 100 -15.69 0.06 7.13
C TYR A 100 -16.47 -0.20 8.42
N VAL A 101 -16.19 0.56 9.48
CA VAL A 101 -16.85 0.42 10.78
C VAL A 101 -18.32 0.86 10.72
N ILE A 102 -18.63 1.95 10.01
CA ILE A 102 -19.98 2.54 9.98
C ILE A 102 -20.90 1.79 9.02
N VAL A 103 -20.45 1.51 7.80
CA VAL A 103 -21.30 0.98 6.72
C VAL A 103 -21.35 -0.53 6.71
N GLY A 104 -20.35 -1.19 7.32
CA GLY A 104 -20.30 -2.63 7.47
C GLY A 104 -19.64 -3.35 6.28
N PHE A 105 -19.43 -4.65 6.50
CA PHE A 105 -18.61 -5.50 5.64
C PHE A 105 -19.18 -5.69 4.21
N HIS A 106 -20.49 -5.79 4.06
CA HIS A 106 -21.10 -6.07 2.74
C HIS A 106 -20.91 -4.90 1.77
N PHE A 107 -21.18 -3.68 2.19
CA PHE A 107 -20.94 -2.49 1.37
C PHE A 107 -19.47 -2.32 1.05
N PHE A 108 -18.62 -2.59 2.03
CA PHE A 108 -17.19 -2.52 1.89
C PHE A 108 -16.66 -3.45 0.78
N ILE A 109 -17.11 -4.72 0.76
CA ILE A 109 -16.74 -5.68 -0.29
C ILE A 109 -17.17 -5.22 -1.68
N MET A 110 -18.35 -4.65 -1.82
CA MET A 110 -18.84 -4.13 -3.11
C MET A 110 -18.01 -2.96 -3.63
N THR A 111 -17.42 -2.17 -2.75
CA THR A 111 -16.60 -1.01 -3.09
C THR A 111 -15.09 -1.28 -2.99
N LEU A 112 -14.68 -2.48 -2.61
CA LEU A 112 -13.28 -2.84 -2.34
C LEU A 112 -12.36 -2.54 -3.52
N PHE A 113 -12.80 -2.81 -4.74
CA PHE A 113 -12.05 -2.54 -5.95
C PHE A 113 -11.69 -1.04 -6.09
N ILE A 114 -12.60 -0.14 -5.74
CA ILE A 114 -12.35 1.31 -5.76
C ILE A 114 -11.31 1.68 -4.70
N TRP A 115 -11.45 1.15 -3.49
CA TRP A 115 -10.54 1.41 -2.38
C TRP A 115 -9.11 0.96 -2.70
N GLU A 116 -8.96 -0.25 -3.22
CA GLU A 116 -7.65 -0.81 -3.61
C GLU A 116 -6.98 0.01 -4.70
N ASN A 117 -7.72 0.41 -5.73
CA ASN A 117 -7.16 1.22 -6.81
C ASN A 117 -6.67 2.58 -6.31
N VAL A 118 -7.42 3.26 -5.45
CA VAL A 118 -6.99 4.53 -4.86
C VAL A 118 -5.73 4.35 -4.04
N PHE A 119 -5.63 3.29 -3.23
CA PHE A 119 -4.40 3.00 -2.48
C PHE A 119 -3.19 2.77 -3.39
N ILE A 120 -3.37 2.04 -4.50
CA ILE A 120 -2.31 1.81 -5.49
C ILE A 120 -1.86 3.14 -6.10
N TYR A 121 -2.78 4.00 -6.50
CA TYR A 121 -2.42 5.32 -7.05
C TYR A 121 -1.70 6.19 -6.03
N LEU A 122 -2.16 6.22 -4.79
CA LEU A 122 -1.49 6.95 -3.72
C LEU A 122 -0.07 6.43 -3.48
N LEU A 123 0.12 5.12 -3.52
CA LEU A 123 1.43 4.49 -3.38
C LEU A 123 2.36 4.85 -4.55
N LEU A 124 1.87 4.84 -5.77
CA LEU A 124 2.65 5.21 -6.96
C LEU A 124 3.07 6.68 -6.93
N ILE A 125 2.16 7.58 -6.53
CA ILE A 125 2.48 8.99 -6.34
C ILE A 125 3.52 9.17 -5.24
N GLN A 126 3.40 8.44 -4.14
CA GLN A 126 4.37 8.47 -3.05
C GLN A 126 5.77 8.05 -3.53
N LEU A 127 5.86 6.96 -4.28
CA LEU A 127 7.12 6.51 -4.89
C LEU A 127 7.72 7.55 -5.83
N TYR A 128 6.87 8.21 -6.62
CA TYR A 128 7.32 9.29 -7.51
C TYR A 128 7.88 10.48 -6.71
N LEU A 129 7.23 10.85 -5.61
CA LEU A 129 7.69 11.95 -4.76
C LEU A 129 9.02 11.64 -4.07
N GLU A 130 9.33 10.37 -3.79
CA GLU A 130 10.62 9.98 -3.19
C GLU A 130 11.83 10.38 -4.05
N LYS A 131 11.65 10.55 -5.36
CA LYS A 131 12.69 11.04 -6.26
C LYS A 131 13.14 12.47 -5.93
N TYR A 132 12.30 13.26 -5.30
CA TYR A 132 12.50 14.68 -5.00
C TYR A 132 12.64 14.94 -3.49
N ASN A 133 13.13 13.98 -2.75
CA ASN A 133 13.21 14.02 -1.28
C ASN A 133 14.38 14.89 -0.74
N ASP A 134 14.97 15.70 -1.58
CA ASP A 134 16.01 16.64 -1.18
C ASP A 134 15.38 17.95 -0.62
#